data_436fb4630b0046be7dccb0e159e37705
#
_entry.id   436fb4630b0046be7dccb0e159e37705
#
_cell.length_a   1.000
_cell.length_b   1.000
_cell.length_c   1.000
_cell.angle_alpha   90.00
_cell.angle_beta   90.00
_cell.angle_gamma   90.00
#
_symmetry.space_group_name_H-M   'P 1'
#
loop_
_entity.id
_entity.type
_entity.pdbx_description
1 polymer ?
#
loop_
_entity_poly.entity_id
_entity_poly.type
_entity_poly.pdbx_seq_one_letter_code
_entity_poly.pdbx_strand_id
1 'polypeptide(L)'
;ATTTCDRAQEQILVQANAIFNQVYMVSANSAAPAGEGQSLIVDPEGRIRARMPGATSGILTDVLNLEEVERVRTFGTAGLNRMWSQFRDGDPVLELPMYEGRIDPRKWKERR
;
A
#
# COMPACT_ATOMS: atom_id res chain seq x y z
N ALA A 1 13.64 -1.99 -5.37
CA ALA A 1 13.58 -3.19 -6.22
C ALA A 1 13.96 -4.43 -5.41
N THR A 2 13.34 -5.53 -5.69
CA THR A 2 13.57 -6.82 -5.03
C THR A 2 14.08 -7.84 -6.03
N THR A 3 14.62 -8.93 -5.51
CA THR A 3 15.05 -10.08 -6.32
C THR A 3 14.28 -11.33 -5.90
N THR A 4 13.05 -11.15 -5.46
CA THR A 4 12.25 -12.26 -4.94
C THR A 4 11.84 -13.21 -6.05
N CYS A 5 11.88 -14.50 -5.75
CA CYS A 5 11.54 -15.59 -6.68
C CYS A 5 10.17 -16.20 -6.39
N ASP A 6 9.62 -16.01 -5.19
CA ASP A 6 8.26 -16.46 -4.86
C ASP A 6 7.24 -15.37 -5.23
N ARG A 7 6.81 -15.35 -6.48
CA ARG A 7 5.90 -14.33 -6.99
C ARG A 7 4.49 -14.46 -6.45
N ALA A 8 4.03 -15.65 -6.13
CA ALA A 8 2.70 -15.83 -5.52
C ALA A 8 2.65 -15.21 -4.13
N GLN A 9 3.64 -15.48 -3.30
CA GLN A 9 3.74 -14.94 -1.95
C GLN A 9 3.94 -13.42 -1.97
N GLU A 10 4.83 -12.92 -2.82
CA GLU A 10 5.08 -11.49 -2.97
C GLU A 10 3.84 -10.72 -3.39
N GLN A 11 3.08 -11.24 -4.35
CA GLN A 11 1.83 -10.62 -4.80
C GLN A 11 0.81 -10.50 -3.65
N ILE A 12 0.66 -11.56 -2.85
CA ILE A 12 -0.23 -11.54 -1.69
C ILE A 12 0.21 -10.50 -0.67
N LEU A 13 1.52 -10.43 -0.40
CA LEU A 13 2.06 -9.45 0.55
C LEU A 13 1.87 -8.01 0.09
N VAL A 14 2.08 -7.73 -1.18
CA VAL A 14 1.87 -6.38 -1.75
C VAL A 14 0.41 -5.97 -1.66
N GLN A 15 -0.52 -6.87 -2.02
CA GLN A 15 -1.95 -6.61 -1.92
C GLN A 15 -2.40 -6.43 -0.46
N ALA A 16 -1.93 -7.27 0.46
CA ALA A 16 -2.23 -7.16 1.88
C ALA A 16 -1.72 -5.83 2.46
N ASN A 17 -0.50 -5.44 2.13
CA ASN A 17 0.07 -4.16 2.57
C ASN A 17 -0.71 -2.96 2.02
N ALA A 18 -1.16 -3.01 0.77
CA ALA A 18 -2.01 -1.97 0.20
C ALA A 18 -3.32 -1.82 0.99
N ILE A 19 -3.99 -2.94 1.29
CA ILE A 19 -5.26 -2.96 2.04
C ILE A 19 -5.06 -2.49 3.47
N PHE A 20 -4.07 -3.04 4.19
CA PHE A 20 -3.87 -2.72 5.60
C PHE A 20 -3.44 -1.28 5.85
N ASN A 21 -2.68 -0.70 4.92
CA ASN A 21 -2.21 0.67 5.06
C ASN A 21 -3.09 1.68 4.27
N GLN A 22 -4.02 1.19 3.47
CA GLN A 22 -4.89 2.00 2.60
C GLN A 22 -4.08 2.98 1.75
N VAL A 23 -3.11 2.43 1.01
CA VAL A 23 -2.19 3.19 0.14
C VAL A 23 -2.01 2.47 -1.20
N TYR A 24 -1.55 3.19 -2.20
CA TYR A 24 -1.00 2.54 -3.38
C TYR A 24 0.31 1.84 -3.02
N MET A 25 0.48 0.64 -3.56
CA MET A 25 1.74 -0.11 -3.45
C MET A 25 2.33 -0.35 -4.84
N VAL A 26 3.61 -0.07 -4.96
CA VAL A 26 4.39 -0.35 -6.16
C VAL A 26 5.49 -1.32 -5.79
N SER A 27 5.43 -2.52 -6.33
CA SER A 27 6.48 -3.52 -6.18
C SER A 27 7.27 -3.63 -7.47
N ALA A 28 8.53 -3.25 -7.42
CA ALA A 28 9.47 -3.39 -8.54
C ALA A 28 10.42 -4.56 -8.27
N ASN A 29 10.36 -5.58 -9.10
CA ASN A 29 11.21 -6.74 -9.01
C ASN A 29 12.18 -6.82 -10.19
N SER A 30 13.34 -7.42 -9.96
CA SER A 30 14.31 -7.67 -11.02
C SER A 30 13.78 -8.69 -12.02
N ALA A 31 14.04 -8.44 -13.30
CA ALA A 31 13.77 -9.40 -14.36
C ALA A 31 14.78 -10.55 -14.36
N ALA A 32 14.50 -11.60 -15.14
CA ALA A 32 15.45 -12.69 -15.34
C ALA A 32 16.78 -12.15 -15.92
N PRO A 33 17.94 -12.78 -15.56
CA PRO A 33 18.08 -13.93 -14.68
C PRO A 33 18.17 -13.61 -13.18
N ALA A 34 18.18 -12.33 -12.79
CA ALA A 34 18.38 -11.92 -11.41
C ALA A 34 17.14 -12.11 -10.53
N GLY A 35 15.95 -12.12 -11.12
CA GLY A 35 14.69 -12.32 -10.43
C GLY A 35 13.59 -12.85 -11.33
N GLU A 36 12.40 -13.04 -10.81
CA GLU A 36 11.25 -13.59 -11.53
C GLU A 36 10.34 -12.49 -12.15
N GLY A 37 10.78 -11.25 -12.14
CA GLY A 37 10.03 -10.13 -12.72
C GLY A 37 8.68 -9.89 -12.05
N GLN A 38 7.63 -9.69 -12.86
CA GLN A 38 6.24 -9.50 -12.45
C GLN A 38 6.03 -8.32 -11.49
N SER A 39 6.74 -7.22 -11.72
CA SER A 39 6.48 -5.95 -11.02
C SER A 39 5.01 -5.56 -11.14
N LEU A 40 4.44 -4.98 -10.10
CA LEU A 40 3.01 -4.66 -10.07
C LEU A 40 2.71 -3.36 -9.33
N ILE A 41 1.55 -2.80 -9.67
CA ILE A 41 0.96 -1.63 -9.03
C ILE A 41 -0.40 -2.04 -8.47
N VAL A 42 -0.63 -1.76 -7.20
CA VAL A 42 -1.84 -2.12 -6.46
C VAL A 42 -2.49 -0.88 -5.88
N ASP A 43 -3.81 -0.79 -5.96
CA ASP A 43 -4.58 0.32 -5.41
C ASP A 43 -4.82 0.16 -3.89
N PRO A 44 -5.32 1.22 -3.20
CA PRO A 44 -5.58 1.18 -1.76
C PRO A 44 -6.60 0.14 -1.30
N GLU A 45 -7.36 -0.44 -2.20
CA GLU A 45 -8.32 -1.52 -1.93
C GLU A 45 -7.76 -2.92 -2.27
N GLY A 46 -6.47 -3.01 -2.64
CA GLY A 46 -5.78 -4.25 -2.92
C GLY A 46 -5.97 -4.80 -4.33
N ARG A 47 -6.57 -4.03 -5.24
CA ARG A 47 -6.75 -4.47 -6.63
C ARG A 47 -5.47 -4.23 -7.43
N ILE A 48 -5.05 -5.21 -8.20
CA ILE A 48 -3.91 -5.06 -9.12
C ILE A 48 -4.36 -4.18 -10.29
N ARG A 49 -3.75 -3.03 -10.42
CA ARG A 49 -4.01 -2.08 -11.52
C ARG A 49 -3.20 -2.40 -12.78
N ALA A 50 -1.95 -2.77 -12.56
CA ALA A 50 -1.04 -3.13 -13.66
C ALA A 50 0.01 -4.12 -13.16
N ARG A 51 0.43 -5.02 -14.04
CA ARG A 51 1.45 -6.03 -13.75
C ARG A 51 2.26 -6.34 -15.00
N MET A 52 3.57 -6.47 -14.83
CA MET A 52 4.45 -6.97 -15.89
C MET A 52 4.19 -8.45 -16.14
N PRO A 53 4.09 -8.89 -17.38
CA PRO A 53 3.98 -10.31 -17.70
C PRO A 53 5.32 -11.03 -17.51
N GLY A 54 5.28 -12.17 -16.83
CA GLY A 54 6.45 -13.06 -16.72
C GLY A 54 7.68 -12.36 -16.15
N ALA A 55 8.83 -12.93 -16.47
CA ALA A 55 10.13 -12.48 -15.98
C ALA A 55 10.88 -11.52 -16.94
N THR A 56 10.18 -10.97 -17.92
CA THR A 56 10.78 -10.06 -18.92
C THR A 56 11.04 -8.67 -18.35
N SER A 57 12.09 -8.02 -18.84
CA SER A 57 12.34 -6.61 -18.58
C SER A 57 11.32 -5.72 -19.30
N GLY A 58 10.96 -4.61 -18.69
CA GLY A 58 10.04 -3.66 -19.31
C GLY A 58 9.76 -2.46 -18.43
N ILE A 59 8.86 -1.62 -18.91
CA ILE A 59 8.37 -0.44 -18.21
C ILE A 59 6.90 -0.65 -17.89
N LEU A 60 6.53 -0.43 -16.65
CA LEU A 60 5.15 -0.44 -16.19
C LEU A 60 4.77 0.98 -15.79
N THR A 61 3.67 1.49 -16.32
CA THR A 61 3.17 2.83 -16.04
C THR A 61 1.71 2.80 -15.63
N ASP A 62 1.32 3.69 -14.73
CA ASP A 62 -0.06 3.94 -14.36
C ASP A 62 -0.22 5.38 -13.90
N VAL A 63 -1.46 5.87 -13.92
CA VAL A 63 -1.82 7.15 -13.34
C VAL A 63 -2.51 6.89 -12.01
N LEU A 64 -1.92 7.39 -10.93
CA LEU A 64 -2.42 7.21 -9.57
C LEU A 64 -3.25 8.43 -9.17
N ASN A 65 -4.53 8.21 -8.83
CA ASN A 65 -5.36 9.23 -8.20
C ASN A 65 -5.19 9.18 -6.68
N LEU A 66 -4.43 10.10 -6.12
CA LEU A 66 -4.16 10.12 -4.68
C LEU A 66 -5.41 10.43 -3.83
N GLU A 67 -6.46 11.02 -4.41
CA GLU A 67 -7.74 11.21 -3.73
C GLU A 67 -8.42 9.88 -3.37
N GLU A 68 -8.10 8.79 -4.08
CA GLU A 68 -8.58 7.46 -3.74
C GLU A 68 -8.08 6.99 -2.36
N VAL A 69 -6.87 7.39 -1.98
CA VAL A 69 -6.34 7.10 -0.63
C VAL A 69 -7.21 7.78 0.42
N GLU A 70 -7.54 9.05 0.22
CA GLU A 70 -8.41 9.81 1.11
C GLU A 70 -9.81 9.22 1.19
N ARG A 71 -10.38 8.87 0.03
CA ARG A 71 -11.70 8.24 -0.06
C ARG A 71 -11.75 6.91 0.72
N VAL A 72 -10.77 6.04 0.50
CA VAL A 72 -10.74 4.72 1.15
C VAL A 72 -10.53 4.85 2.65
N ARG A 73 -9.71 5.79 3.10
CA ARG A 73 -9.48 6.06 4.52
C ARG A 73 -10.72 6.62 5.21
N THR A 74 -11.50 7.42 4.52
CA THR A 74 -12.71 8.04 5.05
C THR A 74 -13.90 7.07 5.07
N PHE A 75 -14.13 6.36 3.97
CA PHE A 75 -15.34 5.58 3.76
C PHE A 75 -15.12 4.07 3.82
N GLY A 76 -13.87 3.62 3.79
CA GLY A 76 -13.52 2.21 3.68
C GLY A 76 -13.87 1.62 2.32
N THR A 77 -13.79 0.32 2.23
CA THR A 77 -14.28 -0.46 1.09
C THR A 77 -15.69 -0.94 1.41
N ALA A 78 -16.68 -0.50 0.66
CA ALA A 78 -18.10 -0.80 0.91
C ALA A 78 -18.55 -0.50 2.37
N GLY A 79 -18.03 0.56 2.96
CA GLY A 79 -18.31 0.95 4.34
C GLY A 79 -17.58 0.13 5.41
N LEU A 80 -16.77 -0.83 5.01
CA LEU A 80 -15.93 -1.64 5.90
C LEU A 80 -14.49 -1.12 5.92
N ASN A 81 -13.68 -1.67 6.83
CA ASN A 81 -12.25 -1.35 6.93
C ASN A 81 -11.95 0.15 7.12
N ARG A 82 -12.72 0.80 7.99
CA ARG A 82 -12.55 2.22 8.33
C ARG A 82 -11.69 2.38 9.59
N MET A 83 -10.49 1.86 9.59
CA MET A 83 -9.63 1.83 10.78
C MET A 83 -9.21 3.22 11.26
N TRP A 84 -9.05 4.20 10.36
CA TRP A 84 -8.69 5.56 10.72
C TRP A 84 -9.80 6.30 11.49
N SER A 85 -11.06 5.90 11.30
CA SER A 85 -12.20 6.46 12.03
C SER A 85 -12.31 5.96 13.48
N GLN A 86 -11.50 4.96 13.85
CA GLN A 86 -11.49 4.40 15.20
C GLN A 86 -10.62 5.18 16.16
N PHE A 87 -9.74 6.04 15.67
CA PHE A 87 -8.97 6.95 16.52
C PHE A 87 -9.88 7.96 17.20
N ARG A 88 -9.71 8.11 18.51
CA ARG A 88 -10.52 9.00 19.37
C ARG A 88 -9.70 10.14 19.89
N ASP A 89 -10.38 11.24 20.22
CA ASP A 89 -9.76 12.32 20.96
C ASP A 89 -9.38 11.80 22.37
N GLY A 90 -8.12 11.96 22.73
CA GLY A 90 -7.60 11.41 23.99
C GLY A 90 -6.91 10.06 23.88
N ASP A 91 -6.94 9.41 22.70
CA ASP A 91 -6.10 8.25 22.50
C ASP A 91 -4.63 8.60 22.73
N PRO A 92 -3.86 7.74 23.39
CA PRO A 92 -2.45 8.00 23.66
C PRO A 92 -1.68 8.08 22.34
N VAL A 93 -0.71 8.98 22.29
CA VAL A 93 0.26 9.02 21.20
C VAL A 93 1.11 7.76 21.25
N LEU A 94 1.20 7.04 20.14
CA LEU A 94 2.07 5.88 20.02
C LEU A 94 3.52 6.35 19.85
N GLU A 95 4.28 6.28 20.93
CA GLU A 95 5.70 6.57 20.90
C GLU A 95 6.46 5.36 20.34
N LEU A 96 6.56 5.29 19.03
CA LEU A 96 7.40 4.30 18.36
C LEU A 96 8.75 4.92 18.05
N PRO A 97 9.87 4.37 18.60
CA PRO A 97 11.20 4.97 18.44
C PRO A 97 11.59 5.20 16.97
N MET A 98 11.18 4.29 16.07
CA MET A 98 11.46 4.40 14.64
C MET A 98 10.74 5.57 13.95
N TYR A 99 9.70 6.11 14.56
CA TYR A 99 8.90 7.21 14.02
C TYR A 99 9.02 8.49 14.84
N GLU A 100 9.85 8.50 15.89
CA GLU A 100 10.07 9.67 16.77
C GLU A 100 8.76 10.30 17.27
N GLY A 101 7.77 9.47 17.64
CA GLY A 101 6.46 9.94 18.08
C GLY A 101 5.60 10.59 16.97
N ARG A 102 5.89 10.35 15.68
CA ARG A 102 5.15 10.97 14.58
C ARG A 102 3.78 10.34 14.31
N ILE A 103 3.50 9.17 14.85
CA ILE A 103 2.16 8.59 14.79
C ILE A 103 1.31 9.16 15.92
N ASP A 104 0.77 10.34 15.67
CA ASP A 104 -0.17 11.01 16.56
C ASP A 104 -1.56 10.99 15.91
N PRO A 105 -2.52 10.22 16.46
CA PRO A 105 -3.88 10.14 15.91
C PRO A 105 -4.57 11.50 15.78
N ARG A 106 -4.25 12.45 16.67
CA ARG A 106 -4.83 13.81 16.63
C ARG A 106 -4.44 14.57 15.38
N LYS A 107 -3.19 14.41 14.91
CA LYS A 107 -2.68 15.07 13.69
C LYS A 107 -3.32 14.56 12.40
N TRP A 108 -3.96 13.40 12.44
CA TRP A 108 -4.65 12.83 11.29
C TRP A 108 -6.03 13.45 11.10
N LYS A 109 -6.67 13.87 12.18
CA LYS A 109 -7.96 14.57 12.14
C LYS A 109 -7.84 16.02 11.64
N GLU A 110 -6.73 16.68 11.93
CA GLU A 110 -6.48 18.07 11.54
C GLU A 110 -6.24 18.27 10.03
N ARG A 111 -5.97 17.19 9.30
CA ARG A 111 -5.70 17.22 7.86
C ARG A 111 -6.93 16.94 6.98
N ARG A 112 -8.08 16.86 7.57
CA ARG A 112 -9.35 16.61 6.87
C ARG A 112 -10.12 17.89 6.63
#